data_47af77d5d502249ea4b7da1ae7f08cf1
#
_entry.id   47af77d5d502249ea4b7da1ae7f08cf1
#
_cell.length_a   1.000
_cell.length_b   1.000
_cell.length_c   1.000
_cell.angle_alpha   90.00
_cell.angle_beta   90.00
_cell.angle_gamma   90.00
#
_symmetry.space_group_name_H-M   'P 1'
#
loop_
_entity.id
_entity.type
_entity.pdbx_description
1 polymer ?
#
loop_
_entity_poly.entity_id
_entity_poly.type
_entity_poly.pdbx_seq_one_letter_code
_entity_poly.pdbx_strand_id
1 'polypeptide(L)'
;MSIYKQRVLELRRLMKENNIDAYLILSADPHLSEYLPEYYKNRVFISGFKGSVGTVLITQEEGFLWVDGRYWLQAQKKLEGSGILLQKQDAKNTFTKWLEKNLSEDQILGIDFALLPLSLQKDLKINCKANLKHIDLISPLWKDRPTLPQEKIYEHELEYCSYSRKEKLALVRQKMKNLNVTSHLISSLDDIAWLTNLRGNDVNYNPVFLSHLLILEDKALLFVDQKKVNSELEKKLNLDGFWLKNYDEIIMELEKLANTNLLIEPSKMTALLINSLDKSVKIIQEINPSTHLKAAKNTKEIAHIQDAMIEDGVALCKFFAWLEEAIENKELISELDIDVKASEFRAQSKYYISDSFATIAGFNENAAYPHYKATKESFAYLKKDGLLLIDSGGQYKNGTTDITRVVPIGKANAEQIHDYTLVLKAHIAISSAIFPKDIAMPLLDAITRAPLWKEQIDYIHGTGHGVGYFLNVHEGPQVLSYLSPVLEKTKAKEGMLTSIEPGIYKVGKWGIRLENLVIHTKVENPKNKDFGEFLYFKPVTLCPFEISCIDTKMLDEKEKEWLNNYHKEVFEKLSPKLGDYPKALVWLEKRTKAIF
;
A
#
# COMPACT_ATOMS: atom_id res chain seq x y z
N MET A 1 -18.21 -11.20 30.59
CA MET A 1 -16.96 -10.44 30.34
C MET A 1 -16.54 -10.75 28.91
N SER A 2 -16.22 -9.72 28.10
CA SER A 2 -15.76 -9.99 26.74
C SER A 2 -14.41 -10.69 26.74
N ILE A 3 -14.11 -11.47 25.70
CA ILE A 3 -12.82 -12.16 25.56
C ILE A 3 -11.65 -11.15 25.55
N TYR A 4 -11.85 -9.97 24.98
CA TYR A 4 -10.83 -8.93 24.95
C TYR A 4 -10.52 -8.38 26.35
N LYS A 5 -11.53 -8.18 27.19
CA LYS A 5 -11.34 -7.77 28.58
C LYS A 5 -10.58 -8.85 29.37
N GLN A 6 -10.83 -10.13 29.12
CA GLN A 6 -10.08 -11.24 29.73
C GLN A 6 -8.61 -11.21 29.30
N ARG A 7 -8.32 -11.01 28.00
CA ARG A 7 -6.96 -10.91 27.45
C ARG A 7 -6.20 -9.71 28.05
N VAL A 8 -6.85 -8.57 28.22
CA VAL A 8 -6.24 -7.39 28.87
C VAL A 8 -5.89 -7.69 30.33
N LEU A 9 -6.76 -8.37 31.08
CA LEU A 9 -6.48 -8.75 32.48
C LEU A 9 -5.33 -9.72 32.58
N GLU A 10 -5.27 -10.71 31.70
CA GLU A 10 -4.19 -11.68 31.67
C GLU A 10 -2.85 -11.04 31.25
N LEU A 11 -2.89 -10.09 30.29
CA LEU A 11 -1.70 -9.31 29.91
C LEU A 11 -1.18 -8.50 31.11
N ARG A 12 -2.06 -7.84 31.89
CA ARG A 12 -1.68 -7.13 33.11
C ARG A 12 -1.02 -8.05 34.15
N ARG A 13 -1.51 -9.28 34.29
CA ARG A 13 -0.86 -10.29 35.15
C ARG A 13 0.57 -10.55 34.68
N LEU A 14 0.78 -10.83 33.38
CA LEU A 14 2.10 -11.05 32.80
C LEU A 14 2.99 -9.79 32.94
N MET A 15 2.46 -8.61 32.74
CA MET A 15 3.18 -7.35 32.95
C MET A 15 3.70 -7.25 34.40
N LYS A 16 2.84 -7.53 35.38
CA LYS A 16 3.22 -7.50 36.81
C LYS A 16 4.32 -8.51 37.13
N GLU A 17 4.20 -9.74 36.63
CA GLU A 17 5.21 -10.82 36.83
C GLU A 17 6.57 -10.48 36.23
N ASN A 18 6.59 -9.62 35.18
CA ASN A 18 7.81 -9.19 34.49
C ASN A 18 8.28 -7.78 34.86
N ASN A 19 7.67 -7.13 35.86
CA ASN A 19 7.95 -5.75 36.29
C ASN A 19 7.82 -4.77 35.13
N ILE A 20 6.67 -4.82 34.41
CA ILE A 20 6.33 -3.92 33.31
C ILE A 20 5.19 -3.00 33.77
N ASP A 21 5.40 -1.68 33.69
CA ASP A 21 4.39 -0.69 34.07
C ASP A 21 3.42 -0.37 32.93
N ALA A 22 3.95 -0.31 31.71
CA ALA A 22 3.17 -0.12 30.49
C ALA A 22 3.67 -1.07 29.39
N TYR A 23 2.76 -1.55 28.54
CA TYR A 23 3.10 -2.44 27.42
C TYR A 23 2.54 -1.91 26.10
N LEU A 24 3.43 -1.68 25.12
CA LEU A 24 3.08 -1.11 23.81
C LEU A 24 2.93 -2.20 22.76
N ILE A 25 1.79 -2.22 22.07
CA ILE A 25 1.47 -3.19 21.01
C ILE A 25 1.24 -2.43 19.70
N LEU A 26 2.14 -2.61 18.76
CA LEU A 26 2.13 -1.98 17.45
C LEU A 26 1.37 -2.82 16.42
N SER A 27 0.93 -2.19 15.34
CA SER A 27 0.52 -2.86 14.10
C SER A 27 1.77 -3.05 13.25
N ALA A 28 2.54 -4.08 13.52
CA ALA A 28 3.80 -4.34 12.82
C ALA A 28 4.14 -5.83 12.80
N ASP A 29 4.96 -6.22 11.83
CA ASP A 29 5.71 -7.48 11.77
C ASP A 29 7.23 -7.17 11.74
N PRO A 30 8.11 -8.17 11.73
CA PRO A 30 9.57 -7.95 11.69
C PRO A 30 10.08 -7.22 10.44
N HIS A 31 9.23 -7.09 9.42
CA HIS A 31 9.53 -6.46 8.13
C HIS A 31 8.91 -5.09 7.97
N LEU A 32 8.13 -4.65 8.97
CA LEU A 32 7.34 -3.41 8.96
C LEU A 32 6.40 -3.34 7.74
N SER A 33 5.79 -4.47 7.41
CA SER A 33 4.84 -4.62 6.30
C SER A 33 3.56 -3.82 6.56
N GLU A 34 2.95 -3.30 5.51
CA GLU A 34 1.65 -2.62 5.61
C GLU A 34 0.52 -3.62 5.92
N TYR A 35 0.49 -4.75 5.21
CA TYR A 35 -0.42 -5.87 5.48
C TYR A 35 0.31 -6.93 6.28
N LEU A 36 -0.31 -7.36 7.39
CA LEU A 36 0.33 -8.29 8.32
C LEU A 36 -0.19 -9.72 8.09
N PRO A 37 0.70 -10.72 8.08
CA PRO A 37 0.30 -12.11 8.29
C PRO A 37 -0.53 -12.26 9.58
N GLU A 38 -1.46 -13.22 9.60
CA GLU A 38 -2.35 -13.43 10.76
C GLU A 38 -1.59 -13.64 12.07
N TYR A 39 -0.41 -14.27 11.99
CA TYR A 39 0.50 -14.49 13.12
C TYR A 39 0.89 -13.18 13.83
N TYR A 40 1.08 -12.07 13.10
CA TYR A 40 1.53 -10.79 13.65
C TYR A 40 0.39 -9.81 14.00
N LYS A 41 -0.87 -10.24 13.94
CA LYS A 41 -2.02 -9.39 14.28
C LYS A 41 -2.24 -9.22 15.78
N ASN A 42 -1.17 -8.96 16.54
CA ASN A 42 -1.16 -8.79 17.99
C ASN A 42 -2.19 -7.78 18.51
N ARG A 43 -2.29 -6.62 17.84
CA ARG A 43 -3.28 -5.58 18.17
C ARG A 43 -4.71 -6.08 18.00
N VAL A 44 -4.99 -6.80 16.92
CA VAL A 44 -6.32 -7.38 16.68
C VAL A 44 -6.66 -8.42 17.76
N PHE A 45 -5.70 -9.26 18.13
CA PHE A 45 -5.87 -10.24 19.19
C PHE A 45 -6.27 -9.58 20.51
N ILE A 46 -5.56 -8.51 20.94
CA ILE A 46 -5.81 -7.89 22.25
C ILE A 46 -7.04 -7.00 22.28
N SER A 47 -7.37 -6.29 21.17
CA SER A 47 -8.41 -5.25 21.14
C SER A 47 -9.67 -5.63 20.36
N GLY A 48 -9.62 -6.64 19.48
CA GLY A 48 -10.70 -6.95 18.53
C GLY A 48 -10.83 -5.97 17.37
N PHE A 49 -10.05 -4.90 17.36
CA PHE A 49 -10.11 -3.89 16.30
C PHE A 49 -9.32 -4.34 15.07
N LYS A 50 -9.98 -4.45 13.91
CA LYS A 50 -9.44 -5.00 12.65
C LYS A 50 -8.98 -3.95 11.62
N GLY A 51 -9.06 -2.64 11.93
CA GLY A 51 -8.54 -1.60 11.02
C GLY A 51 -7.05 -1.82 10.70
N SER A 52 -6.53 -1.30 9.59
CA SER A 52 -5.14 -1.57 9.16
C SER A 52 -4.11 -0.93 10.08
N VAL A 53 -4.39 0.24 10.63
CA VAL A 53 -3.47 0.98 11.53
C VAL A 53 -4.07 1.15 12.93
N GLY A 54 -3.17 1.31 13.91
CA GLY A 54 -3.51 1.61 15.29
C GLY A 54 -2.45 1.13 16.25
N THR A 55 -2.38 1.75 17.41
CA THR A 55 -1.43 1.41 18.47
C THR A 55 -2.18 1.21 19.78
N VAL A 56 -1.95 0.07 20.44
CA VAL A 56 -2.51 -0.22 21.77
C VAL A 56 -1.44 0.00 22.83
N LEU A 57 -1.82 0.66 23.90
CA LEU A 57 -1.03 0.77 25.13
C LEU A 57 -1.87 0.23 26.29
N ILE A 58 -1.30 -0.68 27.06
CA ILE A 58 -1.90 -1.22 28.29
C ILE A 58 -1.02 -0.82 29.46
N THR A 59 -1.61 -0.18 30.47
CA THR A 59 -1.00 0.06 31.78
C THR A 59 -1.63 -0.89 32.81
N GLN A 60 -1.18 -0.85 34.06
CA GLN A 60 -1.77 -1.67 35.12
C GLN A 60 -3.25 -1.32 35.37
N GLU A 61 -3.66 -0.08 35.10
CA GLU A 61 -5.03 0.42 35.36
C GLU A 61 -5.86 0.62 34.11
N GLU A 62 -5.26 1.17 33.03
CA GLU A 62 -5.97 1.61 31.85
C GLU A 62 -5.49 0.88 30.59
N GLY A 63 -6.28 0.93 29.54
CA GLY A 63 -5.92 0.48 28.20
C GLY A 63 -6.39 1.49 27.17
N PHE A 64 -5.58 1.74 26.15
CA PHE A 64 -5.84 2.73 25.12
C PHE A 64 -5.60 2.17 23.73
N LEU A 65 -6.40 2.61 22.75
CA LEU A 65 -6.15 2.37 21.32
C LEU A 65 -6.16 3.72 20.59
N TRP A 66 -5.03 4.11 20.02
CA TRP A 66 -4.92 5.25 19.10
C TRP A 66 -5.20 4.79 17.67
N VAL A 67 -6.13 5.49 17.00
CA VAL A 67 -6.41 5.35 15.56
C VAL A 67 -6.72 6.71 14.96
N ASP A 68 -6.39 6.90 13.68
CA ASP A 68 -6.70 8.13 12.95
C ASP A 68 -8.18 8.24 12.53
N GLY A 69 -8.54 9.37 11.94
CA GLY A 69 -9.92 9.73 11.61
C GLY A 69 -10.67 8.73 10.73
N ARG A 70 -9.95 7.93 9.95
CA ARG A 70 -10.53 6.90 9.08
C ARG A 70 -11.24 5.79 9.86
N TYR A 71 -10.88 5.58 11.14
CA TYR A 71 -11.32 4.43 11.94
C TYR A 71 -12.07 4.77 13.23
N TRP A 72 -12.29 6.04 13.59
CA TRP A 72 -12.85 6.41 14.88
C TRP A 72 -14.19 5.73 15.20
N LEU A 73 -15.14 5.74 14.25
CA LEU A 73 -16.46 5.12 14.47
C LEU A 73 -16.38 3.61 14.60
N GLN A 74 -15.57 2.98 13.73
CA GLN A 74 -15.37 1.54 13.77
C GLN A 74 -14.70 1.09 15.08
N ALA A 75 -13.65 1.81 15.50
CA ALA A 75 -12.95 1.52 16.74
C ALA A 75 -13.86 1.72 17.96
N GLN A 76 -14.63 2.80 18.02
CA GLN A 76 -15.55 3.07 19.11
C GLN A 76 -16.51 1.89 19.31
N LYS A 77 -17.13 1.40 18.24
CA LYS A 77 -18.07 0.26 18.30
C LYS A 77 -17.39 -1.04 18.71
N LYS A 78 -16.15 -1.30 18.21
CA LYS A 78 -15.44 -2.57 18.46
C LYS A 78 -14.82 -2.64 19.86
N LEU A 79 -14.51 -1.52 20.49
CA LEU A 79 -13.91 -1.48 21.82
C LEU A 79 -14.94 -1.58 22.97
N GLU A 80 -16.24 -1.55 22.67
CA GLU A 80 -17.28 -1.70 23.69
C GLU A 80 -17.09 -2.98 24.51
N GLY A 81 -17.00 -2.83 25.83
CA GLY A 81 -16.80 -3.93 26.77
C GLY A 81 -15.40 -4.58 26.76
N SER A 82 -14.42 -4.05 25.99
CA SER A 82 -13.05 -4.55 25.96
C SER A 82 -12.20 -4.09 27.15
N GLY A 83 -12.54 -2.96 27.78
CA GLY A 83 -11.71 -2.28 28.77
C GLY A 83 -10.56 -1.46 28.14
N ILE A 84 -10.62 -1.22 26.83
CA ILE A 84 -9.70 -0.35 26.08
C ILE A 84 -10.46 0.88 25.63
N LEU A 85 -9.89 2.06 25.88
CA LEU A 85 -10.46 3.36 25.55
C LEU A 85 -9.96 3.84 24.19
N LEU A 86 -10.88 4.34 23.35
CA LEU A 86 -10.50 4.95 22.07
C LEU A 86 -9.80 6.28 22.33
N GLN A 87 -8.64 6.45 21.71
CA GLN A 87 -7.91 7.70 21.58
C GLN A 87 -7.97 8.17 20.12
N LYS A 88 -8.62 9.30 19.87
CA LYS A 88 -8.68 9.91 18.54
C LYS A 88 -7.35 10.54 18.21
N GLN A 89 -6.58 9.87 17.35
CA GLN A 89 -5.23 10.33 16.97
C GLN A 89 -5.31 11.56 16.08
N ASP A 90 -4.58 12.59 16.46
CA ASP A 90 -4.31 13.80 15.68
C ASP A 90 -2.90 14.32 16.01
N ALA A 91 -2.52 15.49 15.47
CA ALA A 91 -1.22 16.09 15.70
C ALA A 91 -0.93 16.42 17.19
N LYS A 92 -1.95 16.53 18.04
CA LYS A 92 -1.84 16.86 19.48
C LYS A 92 -2.00 15.64 20.38
N ASN A 93 -2.73 14.62 19.92
CA ASN A 93 -3.04 13.41 20.68
C ASN A 93 -2.43 12.17 20.01
N THR A 94 -1.15 11.91 20.26
CA THR A 94 -0.43 10.70 19.83
C THR A 94 -0.07 9.85 21.04
N PHE A 95 0.12 8.55 20.83
CA PHE A 95 0.58 7.67 21.92
C PHE A 95 1.98 8.07 22.43
N THR A 96 2.87 8.61 21.58
CA THR A 96 4.20 9.07 21.98
C THR A 96 4.13 10.25 22.94
N LYS A 97 3.25 11.24 22.66
CA LYS A 97 2.99 12.35 23.59
C LYS A 97 2.34 11.90 24.91
N TRP A 98 1.51 10.87 24.83
CA TRP A 98 0.95 10.29 26.04
C TRP A 98 2.05 9.65 26.91
N LEU A 99 2.95 8.86 26.30
CA LEU A 99 4.08 8.24 26.99
C LEU A 99 5.02 9.28 27.61
N GLU A 100 5.39 10.32 26.86
CA GLU A 100 6.23 11.44 27.33
C GLU A 100 5.65 12.10 28.59
N LYS A 101 4.32 12.29 28.62
CA LYS A 101 3.65 13.01 29.70
C LYS A 101 3.40 12.15 30.93
N ASN A 102 3.11 10.85 30.77
CA ASN A 102 2.52 10.02 31.82
C ASN A 102 3.45 8.96 32.38
N LEU A 103 4.62 8.70 31.76
CA LEU A 103 5.59 7.75 32.30
C LEU A 103 6.79 8.49 32.91
N SER A 104 7.29 7.96 34.04
CA SER A 104 8.46 8.45 34.78
C SER A 104 9.71 7.60 34.56
N GLU A 105 10.86 8.07 35.03
CA GLU A 105 12.19 7.42 34.85
C GLU A 105 12.32 6.08 35.59
N ASP A 106 11.55 5.88 36.64
CA ASP A 106 11.52 4.64 37.41
C ASP A 106 10.60 3.57 36.81
N GLN A 107 9.82 3.90 35.79
CA GLN A 107 8.90 2.99 35.12
C GLN A 107 9.53 2.28 33.94
N ILE A 108 8.95 1.12 33.59
CA ILE A 108 9.40 0.26 32.49
C ILE A 108 8.31 0.16 31.43
N LEU A 109 8.64 0.55 30.20
CA LEU A 109 7.83 0.34 29.02
C LEU A 109 8.28 -0.92 28.28
N GLY A 110 7.47 -1.97 28.37
CA GLY A 110 7.69 -3.22 27.65
C GLY A 110 7.25 -3.12 26.19
N ILE A 111 8.07 -3.59 25.27
CA ILE A 111 7.80 -3.61 23.83
C ILE A 111 8.52 -4.81 23.22
N ASP A 112 7.90 -5.48 22.25
CA ASP A 112 8.63 -6.44 21.42
C ASP A 112 9.51 -5.69 20.40
N PHE A 113 10.82 -5.74 20.56
CA PHE A 113 11.78 -5.07 19.68
C PHE A 113 11.85 -5.69 18.27
N ALA A 114 11.39 -6.92 18.11
CA ALA A 114 11.24 -7.52 16.78
C ALA A 114 10.17 -6.82 15.93
N LEU A 115 9.24 -6.11 16.58
CA LEU A 115 8.13 -5.38 15.93
C LEU A 115 8.27 -3.86 16.08
N LEU A 116 9.31 -3.38 16.77
CA LEU A 116 9.53 -1.97 17.04
C LEU A 116 10.35 -1.33 15.92
N PRO A 117 9.79 -0.38 15.14
CA PRO A 117 10.58 0.37 14.15
C PRO A 117 11.77 1.08 14.80
N LEU A 118 12.94 1.03 14.17
CA LEU A 118 14.15 1.68 14.66
C LEU A 118 13.97 3.19 14.87
N SER A 119 13.23 3.84 13.98
CA SER A 119 12.91 5.27 14.09
C SER A 119 12.09 5.58 15.34
N LEU A 120 11.09 4.74 15.64
CA LEU A 120 10.28 4.88 16.85
C LEU A 120 11.09 4.58 18.11
N GLN A 121 11.99 3.58 18.10
CA GLN A 121 12.90 3.35 19.25
C GLN A 121 13.76 4.57 19.55
N LYS A 122 14.29 5.23 18.50
CA LYS A 122 15.08 6.46 18.67
C LYS A 122 14.24 7.60 19.25
N ASP A 123 13.02 7.78 18.73
CA ASP A 123 12.09 8.80 19.24
C ASP A 123 11.72 8.54 20.72
N LEU A 124 11.39 7.30 21.07
CA LEU A 124 11.07 6.92 22.46
C LEU A 124 12.27 7.11 23.41
N LYS A 125 13.48 6.79 22.98
CA LYS A 125 14.70 7.03 23.79
C LYS A 125 14.97 8.51 24.06
N ILE A 126 14.51 9.40 23.20
CA ILE A 126 14.70 10.85 23.35
C ILE A 126 13.57 11.46 24.20
N ASN A 127 12.33 11.08 23.93
CA ASN A 127 11.15 11.77 24.41
C ASN A 127 10.42 11.04 25.54
N CYS A 128 10.54 9.71 25.66
CA CYS A 128 9.93 8.95 26.76
C CYS A 128 10.93 8.78 27.90
N LYS A 129 10.51 9.12 29.13
CA LYS A 129 11.37 9.01 30.31
C LYS A 129 11.54 7.56 30.80
N ALA A 130 10.53 6.71 30.55
CA ALA A 130 10.53 5.32 31.00
C ALA A 130 11.64 4.49 30.32
N ASN A 131 12.16 3.50 31.06
CA ASN A 131 13.13 2.55 30.54
C ASN A 131 12.47 1.60 29.55
N LEU A 132 13.03 1.48 28.34
CA LEU A 132 12.53 0.54 27.31
C LEU A 132 13.05 -0.87 27.60
N LYS A 133 12.16 -1.85 27.68
CA LYS A 133 12.51 -3.27 27.86
C LYS A 133 12.00 -4.11 26.70
N HIS A 134 12.92 -4.85 26.06
CA HIS A 134 12.52 -5.85 25.06
C HIS A 134 11.84 -7.04 25.74
N ILE A 135 10.58 -7.28 25.39
CA ILE A 135 9.83 -8.44 25.87
C ILE A 135 8.61 -8.71 24.98
N ASP A 136 8.37 -9.98 24.64
CA ASP A 136 7.13 -10.44 24.03
C ASP A 136 6.20 -11.04 25.09
N LEU A 137 5.13 -10.34 25.42
CA LEU A 137 4.08 -10.80 26.34
C LEU A 137 2.84 -11.31 25.60
N ILE A 138 2.79 -11.21 24.27
CA ILE A 138 1.64 -11.67 23.49
C ILE A 138 1.76 -13.16 23.16
N SER A 139 2.93 -13.65 22.78
CA SER A 139 3.13 -15.08 22.46
C SER A 139 2.70 -16.04 23.57
N PRO A 140 3.05 -15.83 24.83
CA PRO A 140 2.60 -16.71 25.92
C PRO A 140 1.09 -16.59 26.19
N LEU A 141 0.48 -15.45 25.84
CA LEU A 141 -0.95 -15.18 26.03
C LEU A 141 -1.81 -15.77 24.90
N TRP A 142 -1.32 -15.79 23.66
CA TRP A 142 -2.06 -16.21 22.48
C TRP A 142 -1.86 -17.70 22.16
N LYS A 143 -2.52 -18.58 22.93
CA LYS A 143 -2.34 -20.04 22.85
C LYS A 143 -2.75 -20.64 21.51
N ASP A 144 -3.78 -20.09 20.87
CA ASP A 144 -4.32 -20.49 19.57
C ASP A 144 -3.81 -19.58 18.43
N ARG A 145 -2.60 -19.04 18.59
CA ARG A 145 -1.97 -18.17 17.60
C ARG A 145 -1.85 -18.89 16.26
N PRO A 146 -2.31 -18.28 15.14
CA PRO A 146 -2.11 -18.83 13.80
C PRO A 146 -0.63 -19.16 13.56
N THR A 147 -0.34 -20.19 12.77
CA THR A 147 1.04 -20.48 12.35
C THR A 147 1.56 -19.42 11.39
N LEU A 148 2.89 -19.29 11.30
CA LEU A 148 3.50 -18.52 10.20
C LEU A 148 3.10 -19.14 8.85
N PRO A 149 2.97 -18.32 7.80
CA PRO A 149 2.63 -18.79 6.45
C PRO A 149 3.60 -19.87 5.95
N GLN A 150 3.07 -20.90 5.30
CA GLN A 150 3.84 -22.07 4.83
C GLN A 150 3.82 -22.22 3.30
N GLU A 151 3.27 -21.22 2.59
CA GLU A 151 3.15 -21.26 1.15
C GLU A 151 4.53 -21.34 0.46
N LYS A 152 4.57 -22.06 -0.67
CA LYS A 152 5.83 -22.22 -1.43
C LYS A 152 6.25 -20.92 -2.08
N ILE A 153 7.57 -20.71 -2.11
CA ILE A 153 8.20 -19.63 -2.86
C ILE A 153 8.41 -20.12 -4.30
N TYR A 154 8.14 -19.24 -5.24
CA TYR A 154 8.27 -19.54 -6.67
C TYR A 154 9.02 -18.43 -7.42
N GLU A 155 9.59 -18.79 -8.57
CA GLU A 155 10.28 -17.82 -9.42
C GLU A 155 9.29 -16.95 -10.16
N HIS A 156 9.53 -15.65 -10.19
CA HIS A 156 8.96 -14.76 -11.18
C HIS A 156 9.76 -14.94 -12.46
N GLU A 157 9.12 -15.45 -13.48
CA GLU A 157 9.76 -15.90 -14.72
C GLU A 157 10.56 -14.78 -15.41
N LEU A 158 11.72 -15.11 -15.97
CA LEU A 158 12.64 -14.12 -16.55
C LEU A 158 12.03 -13.35 -17.74
N GLU A 159 11.00 -13.92 -18.40
CA GLU A 159 10.28 -13.21 -19.46
C GLU A 159 9.57 -11.95 -18.93
N TYR A 160 9.14 -11.95 -17.66
CA TYR A 160 8.54 -10.78 -16.98
C TYR A 160 9.60 -9.91 -16.30
N CYS A 161 10.72 -10.51 -15.85
CA CYS A 161 11.79 -9.78 -15.18
C CYS A 161 12.79 -9.24 -16.22
N SER A 162 13.03 -7.94 -16.24
CA SER A 162 13.97 -7.34 -17.20
C SER A 162 15.42 -7.70 -16.95
N TYR A 163 15.76 -8.01 -15.69
CA TYR A 163 17.08 -8.40 -15.23
C TYR A 163 17.02 -9.69 -14.45
N SER A 164 18.03 -10.55 -14.64
CA SER A 164 18.25 -11.70 -13.79
C SER A 164 18.58 -11.24 -12.35
N ARG A 165 18.37 -12.12 -11.35
CA ARG A 165 18.74 -11.84 -9.97
C ARG A 165 20.23 -11.55 -9.78
N LYS A 166 21.08 -12.19 -10.60
CA LYS A 166 22.53 -11.96 -10.62
C LYS A 166 22.88 -10.54 -11.09
N GLU A 167 22.23 -10.06 -12.15
CA GLU A 167 22.39 -8.67 -12.62
C GLU A 167 21.89 -7.67 -11.59
N LYS A 168 20.72 -7.91 -10.98
CA LYS A 168 20.18 -7.05 -9.91
C LYS A 168 21.10 -6.97 -8.71
N LEU A 169 21.67 -8.12 -8.28
CA LEU A 169 22.65 -8.15 -7.19
C LEU A 169 23.92 -7.37 -7.54
N ALA A 170 24.39 -7.45 -8.78
CA ALA A 170 25.54 -6.67 -9.24
C ALA A 170 25.26 -5.16 -9.23
N LEU A 171 24.05 -4.74 -9.65
CA LEU A 171 23.63 -3.33 -9.59
C LEU A 171 23.59 -2.81 -8.13
N VAL A 172 23.06 -3.60 -7.21
CA VAL A 172 23.02 -3.23 -5.77
C VAL A 172 24.45 -3.14 -5.22
N ARG A 173 25.32 -4.12 -5.49
CA ARG A 173 26.74 -4.09 -5.07
C ARG A 173 27.49 -2.88 -5.64
N GLN A 174 27.19 -2.47 -6.88
CA GLN A 174 27.79 -1.25 -7.44
C GLN A 174 27.38 0.01 -6.64
N LYS A 175 26.09 0.09 -6.20
CA LYS A 175 25.62 1.17 -5.33
C LYS A 175 26.27 1.12 -3.95
N MET A 176 26.40 -0.09 -3.35
CA MET A 176 27.12 -0.27 -2.09
C MET A 176 28.56 0.23 -2.18
N LYS A 177 29.27 -0.09 -3.27
CA LYS A 177 30.63 0.38 -3.51
C LYS A 177 30.70 1.91 -3.58
N ASN A 178 29.75 2.56 -4.25
CA ASN A 178 29.68 4.04 -4.33
C ASN A 178 29.45 4.70 -2.97
N LEU A 179 28.81 3.99 -2.04
CA LEU A 179 28.57 4.44 -0.65
C LEU A 179 29.69 4.02 0.31
N ASN A 180 30.75 3.35 -0.18
CA ASN A 180 31.84 2.79 0.63
C ASN A 180 31.33 1.85 1.75
N VAL A 181 30.34 1.01 1.45
CA VAL A 181 29.81 -0.01 2.35
C VAL A 181 30.15 -1.41 1.84
N THR A 182 30.47 -2.31 2.76
CA THR A 182 30.87 -3.70 2.48
C THR A 182 29.78 -4.70 2.81
N SER A 183 28.74 -4.26 3.52
CA SER A 183 27.57 -5.08 3.84
C SER A 183 26.28 -4.27 3.75
N HIS A 184 25.17 -4.93 3.42
CA HIS A 184 23.85 -4.31 3.33
C HIS A 184 22.79 -5.26 3.85
N LEU A 185 22.02 -4.81 4.85
CA LEU A 185 20.88 -5.54 5.40
C LEU A 185 19.58 -4.99 4.81
N ILE A 186 18.78 -5.89 4.23
CA ILE A 186 17.44 -5.60 3.71
C ILE A 186 16.43 -6.44 4.49
N SER A 187 15.38 -5.80 4.99
CA SER A 187 14.27 -6.45 5.69
C SER A 187 12.92 -6.21 5.00
N SER A 188 12.84 -5.28 4.06
CA SER A 188 11.63 -5.02 3.27
C SER A 188 11.39 -6.16 2.27
N LEU A 189 10.21 -6.78 2.39
CA LEU A 189 9.88 -8.01 1.65
C LEU A 189 9.81 -7.79 0.14
N ASP A 190 9.29 -6.64 -0.29
CA ASP A 190 9.19 -6.24 -1.69
C ASP A 190 10.56 -5.99 -2.34
N ASP A 191 11.52 -5.40 -1.61
CA ASP A 191 12.90 -5.25 -2.07
C ASP A 191 13.59 -6.60 -2.26
N ILE A 192 13.39 -7.53 -1.30
CA ILE A 192 13.95 -8.89 -1.38
C ILE A 192 13.31 -9.67 -2.54
N ALA A 193 11.99 -9.63 -2.67
CA ALA A 193 11.27 -10.30 -3.74
C ALA A 193 11.69 -9.79 -5.13
N TRP A 194 11.88 -8.46 -5.28
CA TRP A 194 12.39 -7.85 -6.50
C TRP A 194 13.82 -8.31 -6.80
N LEU A 195 14.72 -8.24 -5.82
CA LEU A 195 16.15 -8.54 -6.01
C LEU A 195 16.39 -10.01 -6.35
N THR A 196 15.64 -10.91 -5.73
CA THR A 196 15.78 -12.36 -5.92
C THR A 196 14.97 -12.91 -7.11
N ASN A 197 14.12 -12.11 -7.75
CA ASN A 197 13.12 -12.56 -8.72
C ASN A 197 12.23 -13.69 -8.15
N LEU A 198 11.91 -13.62 -6.87
CA LEU A 198 11.05 -14.59 -6.20
C LEU A 198 9.73 -13.94 -5.77
N ARG A 199 8.70 -14.77 -5.69
CA ARG A 199 7.39 -14.39 -5.17
C ARG A 199 6.90 -15.44 -4.17
N GLY A 200 5.98 -15.04 -3.31
CA GLY A 200 5.30 -15.90 -2.34
C GLY A 200 3.95 -15.33 -1.96
N ASN A 201 3.26 -15.96 -1.03
CA ASN A 201 1.92 -15.56 -0.59
C ASN A 201 1.84 -15.44 0.94
N ASP A 202 2.92 -14.99 1.59
CA ASP A 202 2.96 -14.88 3.06
C ASP A 202 2.19 -13.69 3.58
N VAL A 203 1.98 -12.69 2.74
CA VAL A 203 1.25 -11.46 3.05
C VAL A 203 0.07 -11.35 2.10
N ASN A 204 -1.13 -11.15 2.63
CA ASN A 204 -2.31 -10.98 1.80
C ASN A 204 -2.10 -9.84 0.79
N TYR A 205 -2.52 -10.05 -0.44
CA TYR A 205 -2.47 -9.10 -1.56
C TYR A 205 -1.06 -8.79 -2.11
N ASN A 206 -0.01 -9.03 -1.33
CA ASN A 206 1.37 -8.76 -1.73
C ASN A 206 2.07 -10.08 -2.08
N PRO A 207 2.60 -10.25 -3.30
CA PRO A 207 3.25 -11.49 -3.73
C PRO A 207 4.68 -11.60 -3.17
N VAL A 208 4.79 -11.54 -1.85
CA VAL A 208 6.05 -11.53 -1.10
C VAL A 208 6.12 -12.68 -0.09
N PHE A 209 7.27 -12.92 0.47
CA PHE A 209 7.52 -13.98 1.46
C PHE A 209 8.38 -13.46 2.61
N LEU A 210 8.14 -13.97 3.82
CA LEU A 210 8.89 -13.57 5.01
C LEU A 210 10.36 -13.95 4.87
N SER A 211 11.23 -12.95 4.87
CA SER A 211 12.67 -13.13 4.66
C SER A 211 13.48 -11.91 5.08
N HIS A 212 14.76 -12.14 5.42
CA HIS A 212 15.77 -11.09 5.49
C HIS A 212 16.86 -11.38 4.48
N LEU A 213 17.58 -10.36 4.04
CA LEU A 213 18.70 -10.51 3.11
C LEU A 213 19.91 -9.71 3.62
N LEU A 214 21.02 -10.39 3.83
CA LEU A 214 22.29 -9.78 4.16
C LEU A 214 23.24 -9.93 2.95
N ILE A 215 23.51 -8.84 2.27
CA ILE A 215 24.44 -8.80 1.13
C ILE A 215 25.83 -8.48 1.66
N LEU A 216 26.77 -9.34 1.36
CA LEU A 216 28.20 -9.17 1.59
C LEU A 216 28.92 -8.97 0.26
N GLU A 217 30.22 -8.69 0.30
CA GLU A 217 31.01 -8.44 -0.91
C GLU A 217 31.01 -9.66 -1.86
N ASP A 218 31.15 -10.88 -1.32
CA ASP A 218 31.29 -12.13 -2.07
C ASP A 218 29.99 -12.91 -2.24
N LYS A 219 29.04 -12.79 -1.30
CA LYS A 219 27.80 -13.58 -1.23
C LYS A 219 26.63 -12.77 -0.72
N ALA A 220 25.42 -13.31 -0.91
CA ALA A 220 24.19 -12.78 -0.31
C ALA A 220 23.52 -13.91 0.50
N LEU A 221 23.23 -13.66 1.78
CA LEU A 221 22.60 -14.62 2.67
C LEU A 221 21.09 -14.32 2.71
N LEU A 222 20.28 -15.24 2.18
CA LEU A 222 18.82 -15.14 2.20
C LEU A 222 18.26 -15.97 3.36
N PHE A 223 17.75 -15.29 4.37
CA PHE A 223 17.12 -15.89 5.54
C PHE A 223 15.64 -16.12 5.29
N VAL A 224 15.24 -17.37 5.22
CA VAL A 224 13.88 -17.79 4.86
C VAL A 224 13.57 -19.17 5.49
N ASP A 225 12.30 -19.48 5.70
CA ASP A 225 11.94 -20.87 6.03
C ASP A 225 12.29 -21.77 4.82
N GLN A 226 13.36 -22.54 4.95
CA GLN A 226 13.90 -23.38 3.88
C GLN A 226 12.90 -24.43 3.37
N LYS A 227 11.89 -24.79 4.17
CA LYS A 227 10.82 -25.71 3.74
C LYS A 227 9.98 -25.15 2.58
N LYS A 228 10.01 -23.83 2.39
CA LYS A 228 9.29 -23.13 1.30
C LYS A 228 10.04 -23.17 -0.02
N VAL A 229 11.32 -23.49 -0.01
CA VAL A 229 12.19 -23.53 -1.17
C VAL A 229 12.48 -24.98 -1.55
N ASN A 230 12.27 -25.35 -2.80
CA ASN A 230 12.64 -26.68 -3.27
C ASN A 230 14.13 -26.74 -3.65
N SER A 231 14.68 -27.95 -3.75
CA SER A 231 16.11 -28.18 -3.99
C SER A 231 16.59 -27.68 -5.37
N GLU A 232 15.70 -27.60 -6.37
CA GLU A 232 16.03 -27.06 -7.69
C GLU A 232 16.23 -25.54 -7.62
N LEU A 233 15.29 -24.85 -6.98
CA LEU A 233 15.35 -23.40 -6.76
C LEU A 233 16.57 -23.03 -5.91
N GLU A 234 16.86 -23.79 -4.86
CA GLU A 234 18.05 -23.58 -4.01
C GLU A 234 19.34 -23.65 -4.83
N LYS A 235 19.48 -24.67 -5.72
CA LYS A 235 20.65 -24.77 -6.60
C LYS A 235 20.80 -23.57 -7.52
N LYS A 236 19.68 -23.07 -8.09
CA LYS A 236 19.69 -21.88 -8.95
C LYS A 236 20.11 -20.64 -8.15
N LEU A 237 19.58 -20.47 -6.95
CA LEU A 237 19.93 -19.35 -6.05
C LEU A 237 21.42 -19.35 -5.72
N ASN A 238 21.99 -20.51 -5.37
CA ASN A 238 23.42 -20.65 -5.07
C ASN A 238 24.31 -20.29 -6.28
N LEU A 239 23.93 -20.71 -7.48
CA LEU A 239 24.63 -20.35 -8.72
C LEU A 239 24.60 -18.84 -9.00
N ASP A 240 23.55 -18.17 -8.57
CA ASP A 240 23.38 -16.72 -8.73
C ASP A 240 23.96 -15.89 -7.56
N GLY A 241 24.57 -16.57 -6.57
CA GLY A 241 25.25 -15.92 -5.44
C GLY A 241 24.40 -15.68 -4.22
N PHE A 242 23.23 -16.33 -4.12
CA PHE A 242 22.35 -16.31 -2.96
C PHE A 242 22.41 -17.63 -2.19
N TRP A 243 22.73 -17.58 -0.89
CA TRP A 243 22.86 -18.73 -0.01
C TRP A 243 21.73 -18.74 1.01
N LEU A 244 20.98 -19.84 1.08
CA LEU A 244 19.88 -19.97 2.00
C LEU A 244 20.38 -20.17 3.43
N LYS A 245 19.70 -19.51 4.37
CA LYS A 245 19.81 -19.65 5.82
C LYS A 245 18.40 -19.81 6.40
N ASN A 246 18.27 -20.46 7.56
CA ASN A 246 16.99 -20.44 8.25
C ASN A 246 16.62 -19.03 8.69
N TYR A 247 15.33 -18.74 8.65
CA TYR A 247 14.80 -17.41 8.95
C TYR A 247 15.30 -16.86 10.30
N ASP A 248 15.31 -17.71 11.33
CA ASP A 248 15.69 -17.32 12.69
C ASP A 248 17.22 -17.13 12.88
N GLU A 249 18.04 -17.54 11.92
CA GLU A 249 19.51 -17.40 12.01
C GLU A 249 19.98 -15.95 11.79
N ILE A 250 19.09 -15.02 11.40
CA ILE A 250 19.49 -13.63 11.08
C ILE A 250 20.20 -12.95 12.26
N ILE A 251 19.69 -13.09 13.48
CA ILE A 251 20.29 -12.45 14.66
C ILE A 251 21.70 -12.98 14.89
N MET A 252 21.89 -14.30 14.85
CA MET A 252 23.21 -14.94 15.01
C MET A 252 24.21 -14.51 13.93
N GLU A 253 23.77 -14.29 12.69
CA GLU A 253 24.65 -13.81 11.63
C GLU A 253 24.98 -12.31 11.78
N LEU A 254 24.05 -11.51 12.30
CA LEU A 254 24.31 -10.10 12.60
C LEU A 254 25.30 -9.92 13.76
N GLU A 255 25.23 -10.77 14.80
CA GLU A 255 26.17 -10.78 15.93
C GLU A 255 27.62 -11.11 15.51
N LYS A 256 27.80 -11.82 14.38
CA LYS A 256 29.13 -12.13 13.82
C LYS A 256 29.73 -10.98 13.01
N LEU A 257 28.93 -9.99 12.63
CA LEU A 257 29.45 -8.82 11.90
C LEU A 257 30.29 -7.96 12.83
N ALA A 258 31.52 -7.71 12.43
CA ALA A 258 32.43 -6.83 13.17
C ALA A 258 33.31 -6.03 12.21
N ASN A 259 33.72 -4.83 12.62
CA ASN A 259 34.63 -3.95 11.87
C ASN A 259 34.22 -3.72 10.41
N THR A 260 32.92 -3.57 10.14
CA THR A 260 32.35 -3.41 8.79
C THR A 260 31.46 -2.16 8.71
N ASN A 261 31.30 -1.62 7.49
CA ASN A 261 30.32 -0.58 7.18
C ASN A 261 29.04 -1.27 6.69
N LEU A 262 27.95 -1.20 7.49
CA LEU A 262 26.66 -1.80 7.18
C LEU A 262 25.67 -0.74 6.70
N LEU A 263 25.18 -0.90 5.47
CA LEU A 263 24.09 -0.10 4.93
C LEU A 263 22.75 -0.60 5.44
N ILE A 264 21.90 0.29 5.92
CA ILE A 264 20.49 0.03 6.27
C ILE A 264 19.61 1.19 5.85
N GLU A 265 18.34 0.90 5.58
CA GLU A 265 17.27 1.90 5.52
C GLU A 265 16.54 1.94 6.87
N PRO A 266 16.69 3.00 7.70
CA PRO A 266 16.16 3.02 9.07
C PRO A 266 14.65 2.86 9.18
N SER A 267 13.89 3.32 8.16
CA SER A 267 12.44 3.19 8.11
C SER A 267 11.95 1.76 7.84
N LYS A 268 12.86 0.87 7.43
CA LYS A 268 12.59 -0.54 7.09
C LYS A 268 13.27 -1.53 8.03
N MET A 269 13.80 -1.05 9.19
CA MET A 269 14.51 -1.86 10.17
C MET A 269 13.78 -1.86 11.50
N THR A 270 13.80 -3.01 12.17
CA THR A 270 13.34 -3.12 13.56
C THR A 270 14.50 -2.92 14.55
N ALA A 271 14.14 -2.54 15.76
CA ALA A 271 15.10 -2.29 16.83
C ALA A 271 15.90 -3.56 17.19
N LEU A 272 15.28 -4.74 17.14
CA LEU A 272 15.97 -6.00 17.48
C LEU A 272 17.15 -6.25 16.55
N LEU A 273 16.96 -6.13 15.24
CA LEU A 273 18.02 -6.36 14.24
C LEU A 273 19.24 -5.45 14.48
N ILE A 274 18.99 -4.19 14.79
CA ILE A 274 20.08 -3.21 14.97
C ILE A 274 20.74 -3.32 16.35
N ASN A 275 19.97 -3.64 17.39
CA ASN A 275 20.52 -3.84 18.72
C ASN A 275 21.36 -5.13 18.86
N SER A 276 21.24 -6.07 17.90
CA SER A 276 22.05 -7.30 17.84
C SER A 276 23.43 -7.12 17.22
N LEU A 277 23.70 -5.95 16.62
CA LEU A 277 24.98 -5.68 15.99
C LEU A 277 26.10 -5.43 17.00
N ASP A 278 27.31 -5.92 16.69
CA ASP A 278 28.51 -5.56 17.44
C ASP A 278 28.79 -4.05 17.37
N LYS A 279 29.33 -3.46 18.43
CA LYS A 279 29.60 -2.02 18.53
C LYS A 279 30.62 -1.52 17.50
N SER A 280 31.45 -2.39 16.93
CA SER A 280 32.42 -2.04 15.89
C SER A 280 31.78 -1.88 14.50
N VAL A 281 30.52 -2.26 14.33
CA VAL A 281 29.80 -2.09 13.07
C VAL A 281 29.40 -0.64 12.90
N LYS A 282 29.89 0.00 11.83
CA LYS A 282 29.52 1.35 11.47
C LYS A 282 28.27 1.33 10.59
N ILE A 283 27.17 1.88 11.11
CA ILE A 283 25.89 1.95 10.39
C ILE A 283 25.87 3.14 9.44
N ILE A 284 25.65 2.89 8.16
CA ILE A 284 25.39 3.89 7.12
C ILE A 284 23.89 3.86 6.84
N GLN A 285 23.24 5.03 6.97
CA GLN A 285 21.77 5.17 6.86
C GLN A 285 21.42 5.82 5.53
N GLU A 286 20.89 5.03 4.62
CA GLU A 286 20.40 5.48 3.31
C GLU A 286 19.19 4.64 2.89
N ILE A 287 18.46 5.09 1.87
CA ILE A 287 17.40 4.27 1.24
C ILE A 287 18.02 3.03 0.59
N ASN A 288 17.31 1.91 0.65
CA ASN A 288 17.77 0.70 -0.03
C ASN A 288 18.00 0.96 -1.53
N PRO A 289 19.16 0.63 -2.09
CA PRO A 289 19.41 0.76 -3.52
C PRO A 289 18.35 0.06 -4.39
N SER A 290 17.83 -1.08 -3.93
CA SER A 290 16.74 -1.83 -4.58
C SER A 290 15.45 -1.00 -4.69
N THR A 291 15.11 -0.19 -3.69
CA THR A 291 13.91 0.66 -3.72
C THR A 291 13.93 1.64 -4.90
N HIS A 292 15.07 2.29 -5.15
CA HIS A 292 15.21 3.18 -6.32
C HIS A 292 15.20 2.42 -7.65
N LEU A 293 15.88 1.26 -7.69
CA LEU A 293 16.01 0.47 -8.91
C LEU A 293 14.67 -0.13 -9.36
N LYS A 294 13.81 -0.56 -8.43
CA LYS A 294 12.50 -1.11 -8.76
C LYS A 294 11.42 -0.05 -9.02
N ALA A 295 11.57 1.14 -8.43
CA ALA A 295 10.60 2.22 -8.59
C ALA A 295 10.54 2.75 -10.03
N ALA A 296 11.70 2.91 -10.69
CA ALA A 296 11.80 3.34 -12.07
C ALA A 296 11.77 2.11 -13.02
N LYS A 297 10.59 1.82 -13.57
CA LYS A 297 10.36 0.71 -14.48
C LYS A 297 11.04 1.00 -15.82
N ASN A 298 11.73 0.00 -16.37
CA ASN A 298 12.34 0.11 -17.68
C ASN A 298 11.32 -0.12 -18.82
N THR A 299 11.74 0.07 -20.06
CA THR A 299 10.85 0.00 -21.24
C THR A 299 10.11 -1.34 -21.35
N LYS A 300 10.76 -2.48 -21.01
CA LYS A 300 10.13 -3.80 -21.06
C LYS A 300 9.06 -3.96 -19.97
N GLU A 301 9.36 -3.54 -18.74
CA GLU A 301 8.40 -3.55 -17.64
C GLU A 301 7.22 -2.61 -17.92
N ILE A 302 7.46 -1.44 -18.52
CA ILE A 302 6.40 -0.51 -18.93
C ILE A 302 5.48 -1.16 -19.97
N ALA A 303 6.02 -1.88 -20.96
CA ALA A 303 5.19 -2.59 -21.94
C ALA A 303 4.33 -3.67 -21.27
N HIS A 304 4.90 -4.46 -20.36
CA HIS A 304 4.16 -5.45 -19.57
C HIS A 304 3.07 -4.83 -18.70
N ILE A 305 3.33 -3.68 -18.05
CA ILE A 305 2.33 -2.94 -17.28
C ILE A 305 1.17 -2.53 -18.20
N GLN A 306 1.46 -2.02 -19.39
CA GLN A 306 0.42 -1.64 -20.35
C GLN A 306 -0.44 -2.85 -20.76
N ASP A 307 0.17 -4.02 -20.96
CA ASP A 307 -0.57 -5.26 -21.24
C ASP A 307 -1.44 -5.68 -20.02
N ALA A 308 -0.90 -5.58 -18.79
CA ALA A 308 -1.70 -5.84 -17.58
C ALA A 308 -2.90 -4.89 -17.45
N MET A 309 -2.74 -3.61 -17.81
CA MET A 309 -3.84 -2.64 -17.81
C MET A 309 -4.90 -2.95 -18.87
N ILE A 310 -4.53 -3.55 -20.00
CA ILE A 310 -5.50 -4.05 -21.00
C ILE A 310 -6.29 -5.23 -20.42
N GLU A 311 -5.63 -6.20 -19.79
CA GLU A 311 -6.28 -7.34 -19.15
C GLU A 311 -7.27 -6.89 -18.05
N ASP A 312 -6.83 -5.98 -17.17
CA ASP A 312 -7.65 -5.41 -16.10
C ASP A 312 -8.84 -4.60 -16.67
N GLY A 313 -8.59 -3.77 -17.69
CA GLY A 313 -9.62 -2.99 -18.37
C GLY A 313 -10.70 -3.86 -19.02
N VAL A 314 -10.33 -4.98 -19.64
CA VAL A 314 -11.27 -5.97 -20.17
C VAL A 314 -12.11 -6.59 -19.05
N ALA A 315 -11.49 -6.96 -17.93
CA ALA A 315 -12.21 -7.51 -16.77
C ALA A 315 -13.20 -6.48 -16.20
N LEU A 316 -12.79 -5.22 -16.09
CA LEU A 316 -13.65 -4.13 -15.61
C LEU A 316 -14.83 -3.84 -16.57
N CYS A 317 -14.62 -3.87 -17.88
CA CYS A 317 -15.73 -3.73 -18.86
C CYS A 317 -16.77 -4.82 -18.68
N LYS A 318 -16.35 -6.08 -18.47
CA LYS A 318 -17.25 -7.21 -18.21
C LYS A 318 -17.97 -7.05 -16.87
N PHE A 319 -17.25 -6.64 -15.83
CA PHE A 319 -17.78 -6.39 -14.51
C PHE A 319 -18.85 -5.29 -14.51
N PHE A 320 -18.57 -4.13 -15.11
CA PHE A 320 -19.54 -3.04 -15.15
C PHE A 320 -20.74 -3.34 -16.04
N ALA A 321 -20.56 -4.08 -17.13
CA ALA A 321 -21.68 -4.57 -17.95
C ALA A 321 -22.58 -5.54 -17.17
N TRP A 322 -21.98 -6.45 -16.39
CA TRP A 322 -22.72 -7.31 -15.48
C TRP A 322 -23.49 -6.49 -14.43
N LEU A 323 -22.84 -5.51 -13.80
CA LEU A 323 -23.46 -4.68 -12.77
C LEU A 323 -24.68 -3.91 -13.33
N GLU A 324 -24.54 -3.31 -14.51
CA GLU A 324 -25.65 -2.59 -15.17
C GLU A 324 -26.83 -3.53 -15.45
N GLU A 325 -26.57 -4.74 -16.00
CA GLU A 325 -27.59 -5.76 -16.28
C GLU A 325 -28.28 -6.25 -15.00
N ALA A 326 -27.52 -6.54 -13.96
CA ALA A 326 -28.07 -7.02 -12.69
C ALA A 326 -28.97 -5.98 -12.02
N ILE A 327 -28.59 -4.67 -12.11
CA ILE A 327 -29.42 -3.57 -11.62
C ILE A 327 -30.70 -3.43 -12.47
N GLU A 328 -30.63 -3.52 -13.80
CA GLU A 328 -31.78 -3.50 -14.68
C GLU A 328 -32.74 -4.65 -14.41
N ASN A 329 -32.22 -5.84 -14.14
CA ASN A 329 -32.97 -7.03 -13.74
C ASN A 329 -33.53 -6.95 -12.31
N LYS A 330 -33.20 -5.89 -11.56
CA LYS A 330 -33.60 -5.70 -10.15
C LYS A 330 -33.07 -6.80 -9.21
N GLU A 331 -31.89 -7.31 -9.51
CA GLU A 331 -31.21 -8.24 -8.63
C GLU A 331 -30.81 -7.55 -7.33
N LEU A 332 -30.86 -8.29 -6.22
CA LEU A 332 -30.44 -7.77 -4.92
C LEU A 332 -28.91 -7.92 -4.80
N ILE A 333 -28.19 -6.82 -5.01
CA ILE A 333 -26.72 -6.77 -4.97
C ILE A 333 -26.27 -6.04 -3.71
N SER A 334 -25.28 -6.58 -3.04
CA SER A 334 -24.62 -6.01 -1.89
C SER A 334 -23.20 -5.51 -2.22
N GLU A 335 -22.61 -4.69 -1.35
CA GLU A 335 -21.21 -4.31 -1.43
C GLU A 335 -20.26 -5.53 -1.39
N LEU A 336 -20.65 -6.62 -0.73
CA LEU A 336 -19.88 -7.87 -0.70
C LEU A 336 -19.90 -8.59 -2.06
N ASP A 337 -21.01 -8.52 -2.80
CA ASP A 337 -21.09 -9.11 -4.14
C ASP A 337 -20.20 -8.38 -5.13
N ILE A 338 -20.01 -7.06 -4.95
CA ILE A 338 -19.11 -6.25 -5.78
C ILE A 338 -17.66 -6.74 -5.66
N ASP A 339 -17.16 -6.98 -4.43
CA ASP A 339 -15.81 -7.51 -4.18
C ASP A 339 -15.62 -8.86 -4.88
N VAL A 340 -16.55 -9.81 -4.65
CA VAL A 340 -16.50 -11.14 -5.25
C VAL A 340 -16.50 -11.07 -6.78
N LYS A 341 -17.41 -10.29 -7.37
CA LYS A 341 -17.56 -10.20 -8.83
C LYS A 341 -16.38 -9.52 -9.51
N ALA A 342 -15.81 -8.48 -8.90
CA ALA A 342 -14.61 -7.84 -9.44
C ALA A 342 -13.45 -8.84 -9.55
N SER A 343 -13.21 -9.64 -8.49
CA SER A 343 -12.19 -10.69 -8.48
C SER A 343 -12.49 -11.81 -9.48
N GLU A 344 -13.77 -12.26 -9.60
CA GLU A 344 -14.18 -13.30 -10.56
C GLU A 344 -13.92 -12.89 -12.02
N PHE A 345 -14.17 -11.64 -12.39
CA PHE A 345 -13.90 -11.17 -13.75
C PHE A 345 -12.40 -11.02 -14.02
N ARG A 346 -11.59 -10.56 -13.06
CA ARG A 346 -10.14 -10.52 -13.16
C ARG A 346 -9.53 -11.91 -13.30
N ALA A 347 -10.05 -12.89 -12.56
CA ALA A 347 -9.60 -14.28 -12.59
C ALA A 347 -9.80 -14.99 -13.94
N GLN A 348 -10.53 -14.39 -14.90
CA GLN A 348 -10.61 -14.90 -16.26
C GLN A 348 -9.33 -14.67 -17.07
N SER A 349 -8.46 -13.73 -16.65
CA SER A 349 -7.15 -13.52 -17.28
C SER A 349 -6.16 -14.59 -16.81
N LYS A 350 -5.44 -15.19 -17.73
CA LYS A 350 -4.36 -16.16 -17.43
C LYS A 350 -3.16 -15.55 -16.69
N TYR A 351 -3.06 -14.22 -16.65
CA TYR A 351 -1.99 -13.50 -15.97
C TYR A 351 -2.36 -13.13 -14.53
N TYR A 352 -3.65 -13.16 -14.19
CA TYR A 352 -4.12 -12.81 -12.85
C TYR A 352 -3.68 -13.84 -11.81
N ILE A 353 -3.24 -13.36 -10.66
CA ILE A 353 -2.78 -14.18 -9.53
C ILE A 353 -3.69 -14.00 -8.32
N SER A 354 -3.99 -12.75 -7.95
CA SER A 354 -4.81 -12.38 -6.80
C SER A 354 -5.24 -10.92 -6.91
N ASP A 355 -6.09 -10.46 -6.00
CA ASP A 355 -6.29 -9.03 -5.83
C ASP A 355 -5.03 -8.35 -5.30
N SER A 356 -4.81 -7.06 -5.62
CA SER A 356 -3.67 -6.25 -5.15
C SER A 356 -3.91 -5.60 -3.78
N PHE A 357 -5.18 -5.52 -3.37
CA PHE A 357 -5.66 -5.11 -2.05
C PHE A 357 -7.13 -5.54 -1.86
N ALA A 358 -7.65 -5.39 -0.65
CA ALA A 358 -9.06 -5.68 -0.40
C ALA A 358 -9.94 -4.63 -1.08
N THR A 359 -10.82 -5.05 -1.98
CA THR A 359 -11.76 -4.16 -2.68
C THR A 359 -12.51 -3.26 -1.70
N ILE A 360 -12.53 -1.98 -1.97
CA ILE A 360 -13.37 -1.00 -1.30
C ILE A 360 -14.62 -0.81 -2.18
N ALA A 361 -15.74 -1.35 -1.75
CA ALA A 361 -17.04 -1.13 -2.38
C ALA A 361 -17.92 -0.38 -1.39
N GLY A 362 -18.16 0.90 -1.63
CA GLY A 362 -18.93 1.76 -0.73
C GLY A 362 -20.13 2.37 -1.44
N PHE A 363 -21.34 2.06 -0.95
CA PHE A 363 -22.56 2.65 -1.47
C PHE A 363 -22.98 3.84 -0.61
N ASN A 364 -23.16 5.01 -1.24
CA ASN A 364 -23.57 6.26 -0.59
C ASN A 364 -22.69 6.59 0.64
N GLU A 365 -23.29 6.62 1.83
CA GLU A 365 -22.64 7.02 3.09
C GLU A 365 -21.44 6.15 3.47
N ASN A 366 -21.40 4.89 3.04
CA ASN A 366 -20.26 4.01 3.25
C ASN A 366 -19.03 4.47 2.47
N ALA A 367 -19.22 5.03 1.27
CA ALA A 367 -18.15 5.60 0.46
C ALA A 367 -17.52 6.85 1.07
N ALA A 368 -18.21 7.51 2.02
CA ALA A 368 -17.66 8.68 2.72
C ALA A 368 -16.45 8.33 3.63
N TYR A 369 -16.16 7.05 3.81
CA TYR A 369 -14.99 6.56 4.55
C TYR A 369 -13.97 6.02 3.53
N PRO A 370 -12.83 6.69 3.30
CA PRO A 370 -11.87 6.33 2.23
C PRO A 370 -11.35 4.90 2.27
N HIS A 371 -11.27 4.30 3.45
CA HIS A 371 -10.84 2.91 3.68
C HIS A 371 -12.00 2.03 4.20
N TYR A 372 -13.22 2.29 3.73
CA TYR A 372 -14.37 1.46 4.06
C TYR A 372 -14.12 0.02 3.61
N LYS A 373 -14.53 -0.92 4.45
CA LYS A 373 -14.53 -2.34 4.11
C LYS A 373 -15.86 -2.95 4.51
N ALA A 374 -16.59 -3.44 3.53
CA ALA A 374 -17.77 -4.24 3.76
C ALA A 374 -17.40 -5.55 4.49
N THR A 375 -18.17 -5.94 5.48
CA THR A 375 -18.03 -7.21 6.20
C THR A 375 -19.39 -7.86 6.35
N LYS A 376 -19.44 -9.17 6.66
CA LYS A 376 -20.72 -9.88 6.88
C LYS A 376 -21.59 -9.24 7.97
N GLU A 377 -20.97 -8.54 8.92
CA GLU A 377 -21.66 -7.84 10.01
C GLU A 377 -22.02 -6.38 9.67
N SER A 378 -21.46 -5.82 8.58
CA SER A 378 -21.64 -4.42 8.21
C SER A 378 -21.43 -4.24 6.72
N PHE A 379 -22.50 -4.18 5.95
CA PHE A 379 -22.53 -3.91 4.52
C PHE A 379 -23.87 -3.28 4.12
N ALA A 380 -23.93 -2.68 2.95
CA ALA A 380 -25.17 -2.17 2.36
C ALA A 380 -25.57 -2.98 1.13
N TYR A 381 -26.88 -3.04 0.88
CA TYR A 381 -27.42 -3.41 -0.43
C TYR A 381 -27.53 -2.18 -1.32
N LEU A 382 -27.27 -2.35 -2.62
CA LEU A 382 -27.46 -1.30 -3.60
C LEU A 382 -28.96 -0.99 -3.73
N LYS A 383 -29.32 0.24 -3.44
CA LYS A 383 -30.70 0.73 -3.52
C LYS A 383 -30.82 1.63 -4.73
N LYS A 384 -32.06 1.93 -5.14
CA LYS A 384 -32.32 2.91 -6.17
C LYS A 384 -31.81 4.29 -5.73
N ASP A 385 -31.19 5.00 -6.67
CA ASP A 385 -30.67 6.38 -6.54
C ASP A 385 -29.55 6.55 -5.49
N GLY A 386 -28.34 6.42 -5.97
CA GLY A 386 -27.13 6.63 -5.17
C GLY A 386 -25.85 6.51 -5.98
N LEU A 387 -24.71 6.68 -5.32
CA LEU A 387 -23.39 6.48 -5.89
C LEU A 387 -22.72 5.25 -5.27
N LEU A 388 -22.14 4.41 -6.11
CA LEU A 388 -21.29 3.31 -5.71
C LEU A 388 -19.85 3.64 -6.07
N LEU A 389 -18.99 3.77 -5.06
CA LEU A 389 -17.55 3.87 -5.21
C LEU A 389 -16.98 2.46 -5.18
N ILE A 390 -16.15 2.14 -6.17
CA ILE A 390 -15.44 0.87 -6.29
C ILE A 390 -13.97 1.18 -6.48
N ASP A 391 -13.15 0.77 -5.52
CA ASP A 391 -11.70 0.87 -5.54
C ASP A 391 -11.14 -0.54 -5.42
N SER A 392 -10.40 -0.99 -6.45
CA SER A 392 -9.97 -2.37 -6.58
C SER A 392 -8.78 -2.51 -7.53
N GLY A 393 -8.05 -3.59 -7.39
CA GLY A 393 -6.92 -3.87 -8.26
C GLY A 393 -6.54 -5.34 -8.27
N GLY A 394 -5.66 -5.74 -9.17
CA GLY A 394 -5.18 -7.09 -9.32
C GLY A 394 -3.66 -7.19 -9.38
N GLN A 395 -3.15 -8.29 -8.86
CA GLN A 395 -1.79 -8.76 -9.09
C GLN A 395 -1.78 -9.64 -10.35
N TYR A 396 -1.06 -9.18 -11.35
CA TYR A 396 -0.82 -9.91 -12.60
C TYR A 396 0.66 -10.26 -12.69
N LYS A 397 1.01 -11.37 -13.34
CA LYS A 397 2.42 -11.75 -13.54
C LYS A 397 3.25 -10.62 -14.21
N ASN A 398 2.59 -9.78 -14.98
CA ASN A 398 3.16 -8.68 -15.76
C ASN A 398 2.79 -7.28 -15.24
N GLY A 399 2.29 -7.16 -14.01
CA GLY A 399 2.00 -5.85 -13.41
C GLY A 399 1.13 -5.92 -12.17
N THR A 400 0.95 -4.79 -11.52
CA THR A 400 -0.01 -4.56 -10.43
C THR A 400 -0.96 -3.46 -10.87
N THR A 401 -2.28 -3.65 -10.68
CA THR A 401 -3.27 -2.63 -11.02
C THR A 401 -3.93 -2.06 -9.77
N ASP A 402 -4.40 -0.83 -9.92
CA ASP A 402 -5.08 -0.03 -8.91
C ASP A 402 -6.00 0.97 -9.63
N ILE A 403 -7.28 1.00 -9.25
CA ILE A 403 -8.26 1.85 -9.90
C ILE A 403 -9.45 2.13 -8.99
N THR A 404 -9.85 3.38 -8.93
CA THR A 404 -11.15 3.76 -8.36
C THR A 404 -12.08 4.32 -9.43
N ARG A 405 -13.31 3.83 -9.46
CA ARG A 405 -14.44 4.40 -10.22
C ARG A 405 -15.65 4.60 -9.33
N VAL A 406 -16.45 5.61 -9.70
CA VAL A 406 -17.75 5.86 -9.08
C VAL A 406 -18.82 5.80 -10.17
N VAL A 407 -19.85 5.00 -9.92
CA VAL A 407 -20.97 4.83 -10.84
C VAL A 407 -22.31 5.11 -10.15
N PRO A 408 -23.30 5.68 -10.84
CA PRO A 408 -24.62 5.90 -10.27
C PRO A 408 -25.41 4.58 -10.27
N ILE A 409 -26.07 4.30 -9.17
CA ILE A 409 -27.14 3.30 -9.10
C ILE A 409 -28.44 4.09 -9.23
N GLY A 410 -29.11 3.95 -10.39
CA GLY A 410 -30.22 4.84 -10.75
C GLY A 410 -29.73 6.18 -11.31
N LYS A 411 -30.14 7.29 -10.70
CA LYS A 411 -29.77 8.65 -11.16
C LYS A 411 -28.99 9.40 -10.09
N ALA A 412 -27.85 9.98 -10.48
CA ALA A 412 -27.14 10.93 -9.65
C ALA A 412 -27.92 12.25 -9.54
N ASN A 413 -27.94 12.85 -8.37
CA ASN A 413 -28.52 14.18 -8.16
C ASN A 413 -27.51 15.29 -8.53
N ALA A 414 -27.97 16.55 -8.57
CA ALA A 414 -27.17 17.68 -9.00
C ALA A 414 -25.91 17.90 -8.11
N GLU A 415 -26.00 17.68 -6.79
CA GLU A 415 -24.85 17.82 -5.87
C GLU A 415 -23.82 16.72 -6.13
N GLN A 416 -24.25 15.49 -6.40
CA GLN A 416 -23.38 14.35 -6.74
C GLN A 416 -22.67 14.59 -8.09
N ILE A 417 -23.37 15.10 -9.10
CA ILE A 417 -22.81 15.44 -10.41
C ILE A 417 -21.77 16.56 -10.28
N HIS A 418 -22.06 17.59 -9.48
CA HIS A 418 -21.13 18.68 -9.19
C HIS A 418 -19.85 18.14 -8.53
N ASP A 419 -19.96 17.36 -7.44
CA ASP A 419 -18.83 16.81 -6.71
C ASP A 419 -18.00 15.85 -7.59
N TYR A 420 -18.66 15.00 -8.40
CA TYR A 420 -17.99 14.10 -9.34
C TYR A 420 -17.16 14.88 -10.36
N THR A 421 -17.77 15.91 -10.96
CA THR A 421 -17.11 16.74 -11.96
C THR A 421 -15.93 17.50 -11.35
N LEU A 422 -16.06 17.97 -10.11
CA LEU A 422 -14.98 18.66 -9.42
C LEU A 422 -13.80 17.73 -9.12
N VAL A 423 -14.04 16.47 -8.69
CA VAL A 423 -12.99 15.46 -8.54
C VAL A 423 -12.34 15.12 -9.89
N LEU A 424 -13.14 15.02 -10.98
CA LEU A 424 -12.60 14.80 -12.31
C LEU A 424 -11.69 15.97 -12.77
N LYS A 425 -12.07 17.22 -12.50
CA LYS A 425 -11.20 18.38 -12.77
C LYS A 425 -9.89 18.31 -12.02
N ALA A 426 -9.92 17.90 -10.75
CA ALA A 426 -8.71 17.70 -9.95
C ALA A 426 -7.82 16.59 -10.53
N HIS A 427 -8.42 15.49 -10.97
CA HIS A 427 -7.72 14.41 -11.65
C HIS A 427 -7.08 14.85 -12.97
N ILE A 428 -7.83 15.58 -13.82
CA ILE A 428 -7.34 16.08 -15.11
C ILE A 428 -6.21 17.09 -14.89
N ALA A 429 -6.31 17.97 -13.89
CA ALA A 429 -5.32 19.01 -13.62
C ALA A 429 -3.90 18.42 -13.44
N ILE A 430 -3.76 17.36 -12.65
CA ILE A 430 -2.48 16.72 -12.44
C ILE A 430 -2.11 15.77 -13.58
N SER A 431 -3.07 15.02 -14.15
CA SER A 431 -2.82 14.09 -15.25
C SER A 431 -2.33 14.77 -16.52
N SER A 432 -2.66 16.05 -16.71
CA SER A 432 -2.21 16.89 -17.84
C SER A 432 -0.95 17.71 -17.53
N ALA A 433 -0.39 17.60 -16.30
CA ALA A 433 0.76 18.40 -15.89
C ALA A 433 2.05 17.96 -16.59
N ILE A 434 2.85 18.95 -16.97
CA ILE A 434 4.26 18.79 -17.38
C ILE A 434 5.10 19.45 -16.30
N PHE A 435 6.12 18.75 -15.82
CA PHE A 435 6.92 19.18 -14.68
C PHE A 435 8.41 18.87 -14.87
N PRO A 436 9.32 19.62 -14.21
CA PRO A 436 10.74 19.35 -14.30
C PRO A 436 11.07 17.93 -13.80
N LYS A 437 11.94 17.22 -14.51
CA LYS A 437 12.54 15.99 -13.98
C LYS A 437 13.25 16.30 -12.65
N ASP A 438 13.22 15.34 -11.74
CA ASP A 438 13.80 15.47 -10.40
C ASP A 438 13.11 16.46 -9.45
N ILE A 439 11.93 16.99 -9.82
CA ILE A 439 11.10 17.70 -8.83
C ILE A 439 10.64 16.73 -7.73
N ALA A 440 10.60 17.18 -6.49
CA ALA A 440 10.03 16.38 -5.42
C ALA A 440 8.50 16.24 -5.58
N MET A 441 8.01 15.02 -5.67
CA MET A 441 6.61 14.70 -5.93
C MET A 441 5.60 15.34 -4.97
N PRO A 442 5.90 15.50 -3.66
CA PRO A 442 5.00 16.19 -2.73
C PRO A 442 4.60 17.60 -3.18
N LEU A 443 5.44 18.30 -3.94
CA LEU A 443 5.15 19.65 -4.45
C LEU A 443 4.09 19.67 -5.53
N LEU A 444 3.92 18.56 -6.26
CA LEU A 444 2.95 18.46 -7.36
C LEU A 444 1.52 18.24 -6.86
N ASP A 445 1.33 17.80 -5.63
CA ASP A 445 0.00 17.54 -5.04
C ASP A 445 -0.91 18.79 -5.06
N ALA A 446 -0.34 19.97 -4.89
CA ALA A 446 -1.07 21.24 -4.95
C ALA A 446 -1.79 21.47 -6.30
N ILE A 447 -1.25 20.92 -7.39
CA ILE A 447 -1.88 21.00 -8.73
C ILE A 447 -3.23 20.28 -8.72
N THR A 448 -3.26 19.07 -8.11
CA THR A 448 -4.48 18.27 -7.98
C THR A 448 -5.52 18.94 -7.09
N ARG A 449 -5.07 19.54 -5.99
CA ARG A 449 -5.98 20.12 -4.99
C ARG A 449 -6.50 21.50 -5.38
N ALA A 450 -5.81 22.21 -6.26
CA ALA A 450 -6.16 23.58 -6.63
C ALA A 450 -7.62 23.76 -7.10
N PRO A 451 -8.21 22.88 -7.94
CA PRO A 451 -9.64 22.96 -8.27
C PRO A 451 -10.56 22.83 -7.06
N LEU A 452 -10.24 21.89 -6.14
CA LEU A 452 -11.03 21.65 -4.92
C LEU A 452 -10.92 22.82 -3.93
N TRP A 453 -9.72 23.36 -3.74
CA TRP A 453 -9.49 24.49 -2.83
C TRP A 453 -10.23 25.77 -3.26
N LYS A 454 -10.48 25.96 -4.56
CA LYS A 454 -11.33 27.06 -5.05
C LYS A 454 -12.76 26.99 -4.49
N GLU A 455 -13.25 25.76 -4.24
CA GLU A 455 -14.55 25.50 -3.63
C GLU A 455 -14.44 25.29 -2.11
N GLN A 456 -13.25 25.54 -1.50
CA GLN A 456 -12.97 25.36 -0.07
C GLN A 456 -13.17 23.89 0.40
N ILE A 457 -12.89 22.93 -0.48
CA ILE A 457 -12.96 21.50 -0.25
C ILE A 457 -11.54 20.93 -0.22
N ASP A 458 -11.30 19.96 0.65
CA ASP A 458 -10.05 19.19 0.69
C ASP A 458 -10.32 17.74 1.12
N TYR A 459 -9.34 16.85 0.93
CA TYR A 459 -9.38 15.46 1.37
C TYR A 459 -8.16 15.11 2.23
N ILE A 460 -8.33 14.11 3.10
CA ILE A 460 -7.40 13.81 4.22
C ILE A 460 -6.30 12.80 3.88
N HIS A 461 -6.25 12.27 2.65
CA HIS A 461 -5.23 11.31 2.20
C HIS A 461 -4.29 11.93 1.15
N GLY A 462 -3.22 11.23 0.79
CA GLY A 462 -2.36 11.63 -0.33
C GLY A 462 -3.11 11.54 -1.65
N THR A 463 -2.71 12.33 -2.63
CA THR A 463 -3.26 12.24 -3.99
C THR A 463 -2.77 11.02 -4.74
N GLY A 464 -1.67 10.40 -4.28
CA GLY A 464 -1.17 9.20 -4.91
C GLY A 464 0.14 8.68 -4.31
N HIS A 465 0.49 7.49 -4.73
CA HIS A 465 1.64 6.72 -4.28
C HIS A 465 2.30 5.99 -5.45
N GLY A 466 3.51 5.50 -5.26
CA GLY A 466 4.13 4.59 -6.21
C GLY A 466 3.46 3.22 -6.18
N VAL A 467 3.54 2.50 -7.30
CA VAL A 467 2.98 1.16 -7.46
C VAL A 467 4.05 0.18 -7.92
N GLY A 468 4.06 -1.01 -7.36
CA GLY A 468 4.99 -2.07 -7.68
C GLY A 468 4.74 -2.73 -9.03
N TYR A 469 5.66 -3.60 -9.43
CA TYR A 469 5.54 -4.43 -10.61
C TYR A 469 5.42 -5.90 -10.18
N PHE A 470 4.20 -6.40 -10.11
CA PHE A 470 3.86 -7.67 -9.46
C PHE A 470 4.46 -7.73 -8.05
N LEU A 471 4.23 -6.64 -7.29
CA LEU A 471 4.69 -6.39 -5.93
C LEU A 471 3.62 -5.57 -5.18
N ASN A 472 4.03 -4.86 -4.12
CA ASN A 472 3.12 -4.07 -3.32
C ASN A 472 2.38 -3.01 -4.14
N VAL A 473 1.08 -2.90 -3.98
CA VAL A 473 0.29 -1.81 -4.58
C VAL A 473 0.80 -0.45 -4.08
N HIS A 474 1.09 -0.33 -2.80
CA HIS A 474 1.75 0.85 -2.22
C HIS A 474 3.27 0.64 -2.22
N GLU A 475 3.96 1.21 -3.18
CA GLU A 475 5.42 1.10 -3.33
C GLU A 475 6.08 2.48 -3.38
N GLY A 476 6.94 2.78 -2.39
CA GLY A 476 7.78 3.99 -2.46
C GLY A 476 8.90 3.91 -3.53
N PRO A 477 9.73 4.96 -3.64
CA PRO A 477 9.88 6.07 -2.70
C PRO A 477 9.03 7.31 -3.00
N GLN A 478 8.43 7.42 -4.19
CA GLN A 478 7.61 8.57 -4.58
C GLN A 478 6.26 8.57 -3.87
N VAL A 479 5.79 9.75 -3.52
CA VAL A 479 4.48 10.00 -2.92
C VAL A 479 3.96 11.36 -3.40
N LEU A 480 2.71 11.39 -3.81
CA LEU A 480 2.02 12.60 -4.23
C LEU A 480 1.15 13.10 -3.06
N SER A 481 1.77 13.78 -2.10
CA SER A 481 1.09 14.28 -0.89
C SER A 481 1.84 15.48 -0.28
N TYR A 482 1.18 16.62 -0.18
CA TYR A 482 1.74 17.82 0.45
C TYR A 482 1.98 17.65 1.97
N LEU A 483 1.37 16.63 2.57
CA LEU A 483 1.60 16.27 3.97
C LEU A 483 2.91 15.49 4.17
N SER A 484 3.51 15.01 3.07
CA SER A 484 4.79 14.29 3.12
C SER A 484 5.97 15.26 3.01
N PRO A 485 7.09 14.98 3.70
CA PRO A 485 8.27 15.85 3.62
C PRO A 485 8.88 15.82 2.21
N VAL A 486 9.39 16.97 1.79
CA VAL A 486 10.19 17.10 0.56
C VAL A 486 11.58 16.52 0.81
N LEU A 487 11.87 15.38 0.22
CA LEU A 487 13.11 14.62 0.39
C LEU A 487 13.72 14.26 -0.97
N GLU A 488 15.04 14.04 -1.01
CA GLU A 488 15.75 13.59 -2.22
C GLU A 488 15.15 12.31 -2.81
N LYS A 489 14.76 11.37 -1.95
CA LYS A 489 14.15 10.10 -2.37
C LYS A 489 12.77 10.23 -3.01
N THR A 490 12.06 11.34 -2.80
CA THR A 490 10.72 11.58 -3.36
C THR A 490 10.74 12.24 -4.74
N LYS A 491 11.91 12.43 -5.34
CA LYS A 491 12.07 13.05 -6.65
C LYS A 491 11.47 12.19 -7.77
N ALA A 492 10.75 12.86 -8.67
CA ALA A 492 10.18 12.24 -9.86
C ALA A 492 11.27 11.75 -10.82
N LYS A 493 11.21 10.48 -11.19
CA LYS A 493 12.11 9.85 -12.17
C LYS A 493 11.28 9.30 -13.32
N GLU A 494 11.87 9.26 -14.53
CA GLU A 494 11.31 8.58 -15.67
C GLU A 494 11.06 7.09 -15.36
N GLY A 495 9.95 6.54 -15.84
CA GLY A 495 9.56 5.14 -15.62
C GLY A 495 8.88 4.85 -14.28
N MET A 496 8.74 5.82 -13.38
CA MET A 496 7.94 5.62 -12.17
C MET A 496 6.47 5.42 -12.50
N LEU A 497 5.84 4.44 -11.84
CA LEU A 497 4.39 4.19 -11.89
C LEU A 497 3.76 4.77 -10.62
N THR A 498 2.75 5.63 -10.76
CA THR A 498 2.17 6.39 -9.65
C THR A 498 0.65 6.45 -9.77
N SER A 499 -0.09 6.31 -8.66
CA SER A 499 -1.53 6.56 -8.63
C SER A 499 -1.85 8.05 -8.63
N ILE A 500 -3.01 8.42 -9.17
CA ILE A 500 -3.62 9.75 -9.09
C ILE A 500 -5.07 9.53 -8.68
N GLU A 501 -5.41 9.84 -7.42
CA GLU A 501 -6.65 9.44 -6.75
C GLU A 501 -7.30 10.54 -5.90
N PRO A 502 -7.55 11.74 -6.43
CA PRO A 502 -8.27 12.78 -5.68
C PRO A 502 -9.67 12.34 -5.30
N GLY A 503 -10.21 12.91 -4.21
CA GLY A 503 -11.55 12.56 -3.77
C GLY A 503 -12.28 13.66 -3.01
N ILE A 504 -13.60 13.47 -2.82
CA ILE A 504 -14.48 14.25 -1.95
C ILE A 504 -15.26 13.27 -1.09
N TYR A 505 -15.29 13.49 0.21
CA TYR A 505 -15.96 12.61 1.18
C TYR A 505 -16.88 13.41 2.09
N LYS A 506 -18.21 13.23 1.93
CA LYS A 506 -19.25 13.92 2.71
C LYS A 506 -19.90 12.93 3.68
N VAL A 507 -19.51 12.97 4.94
CA VAL A 507 -20.01 12.07 6.00
C VAL A 507 -21.54 12.06 6.04
N GLY A 508 -22.13 10.87 6.04
CA GLY A 508 -23.58 10.66 6.01
C GLY A 508 -24.24 10.93 4.64
N LYS A 509 -23.45 11.16 3.59
CA LYS A 509 -23.94 11.38 2.22
C LYS A 509 -23.30 10.41 1.22
N TRP A 510 -22.07 10.70 0.74
CA TRP A 510 -21.32 9.89 -0.24
C TRP A 510 -19.83 10.19 -0.20
N GLY A 511 -19.07 9.30 -0.82
CA GLY A 511 -17.68 9.52 -1.21
C GLY A 511 -17.51 9.38 -2.71
N ILE A 512 -16.61 10.19 -3.28
CA ILE A 512 -16.20 10.14 -4.68
C ILE A 512 -14.68 10.13 -4.70
N ARG A 513 -14.08 9.12 -5.34
CA ARG A 513 -12.66 9.04 -5.71
C ARG A 513 -12.58 8.62 -7.16
N LEU A 514 -11.73 9.28 -7.93
CA LEU A 514 -11.46 8.92 -9.32
C LEU A 514 -9.96 8.69 -9.48
N GLU A 515 -9.60 7.50 -9.90
CA GLU A 515 -8.21 7.07 -9.88
C GLU A 515 -7.77 6.44 -11.19
N ASN A 516 -6.57 6.82 -11.62
CA ASN A 516 -5.79 6.14 -12.63
C ASN A 516 -4.35 5.98 -12.18
N LEU A 517 -3.68 4.94 -12.67
CA LEU A 517 -2.23 4.85 -12.66
C LEU A 517 -1.63 5.58 -13.87
N VAL A 518 -0.51 6.23 -13.61
CA VAL A 518 0.25 6.97 -14.63
C VAL A 518 1.72 6.60 -14.60
N ILE A 519 2.36 6.61 -15.78
CA ILE A 519 3.81 6.46 -15.91
C ILE A 519 4.44 7.82 -16.15
N HIS A 520 5.50 8.14 -15.42
CA HIS A 520 6.31 9.32 -15.65
C HIS A 520 7.10 9.14 -16.94
N THR A 521 6.74 9.92 -17.96
CA THR A 521 7.28 9.80 -19.31
C THR A 521 8.04 11.07 -19.66
N LYS A 522 9.21 10.92 -20.30
CA LYS A 522 10.02 12.04 -20.76
C LYS A 522 9.33 12.80 -21.91
N VAL A 523 9.41 14.11 -21.88
CA VAL A 523 8.98 14.96 -22.99
C VAL A 523 10.06 14.89 -24.09
N GLU A 524 9.77 14.21 -25.20
CA GLU A 524 10.73 13.95 -26.29
C GLU A 524 11.17 15.23 -27.03
N ASN A 525 10.23 16.16 -27.27
CA ASN A 525 10.48 17.40 -28.00
C ASN A 525 10.10 18.61 -27.15
N PRO A 526 10.94 19.00 -26.18
CA PRO A 526 10.66 20.15 -25.34
C PRO A 526 10.64 21.44 -26.14
N LYS A 527 9.63 22.29 -25.93
CA LYS A 527 9.51 23.60 -26.59
C LYS A 527 10.68 24.51 -26.31
N ASN A 528 11.31 24.35 -25.15
CA ASN A 528 12.47 25.13 -24.74
C ASN A 528 13.50 24.20 -24.06
N LYS A 529 14.61 23.95 -24.75
CA LYS A 529 15.67 23.02 -24.32
C LYS A 529 16.58 23.61 -23.25
N ASP A 530 16.60 24.92 -23.07
CA ASP A 530 17.50 25.61 -22.15
C ASP A 530 17.07 25.43 -20.68
N PHE A 531 15.83 25.00 -20.43
CA PHE A 531 15.27 24.79 -19.09
C PHE A 531 15.40 23.33 -18.58
N GLY A 532 16.17 22.47 -19.26
CA GLY A 532 16.44 21.12 -18.83
C GLY A 532 15.39 20.09 -19.30
N GLU A 533 15.36 18.94 -18.62
CA GLU A 533 14.46 17.83 -18.94
C GLU A 533 13.13 17.97 -18.20
N PHE A 534 12.04 17.63 -18.90
CA PHE A 534 10.68 17.62 -18.36
C PHE A 534 10.06 16.23 -18.48
N LEU A 535 9.19 15.92 -17.53
CA LEU A 535 8.35 14.73 -17.53
C LEU A 535 6.86 15.14 -17.62
N TYR A 536 6.04 14.19 -18.02
CA TYR A 536 4.59 14.27 -17.95
C TYR A 536 4.00 12.94 -17.46
N PHE A 537 2.77 12.97 -17.02
CA PHE A 537 2.04 11.79 -16.61
C PHE A 537 1.30 11.17 -17.80
N LYS A 538 1.70 9.94 -18.19
CA LYS A 538 1.02 9.15 -19.21
C LYS A 538 0.06 8.18 -18.52
N PRO A 539 -1.28 8.35 -18.66
CA PRO A 539 -2.23 7.39 -18.10
C PRO A 539 -2.02 6.00 -18.69
N VAL A 540 -2.11 4.98 -17.84
CA VAL A 540 -2.03 3.56 -18.27
C VAL A 540 -3.26 2.76 -17.86
N THR A 541 -4.00 3.17 -16.83
CA THR A 541 -5.30 2.60 -16.48
C THR A 541 -6.30 2.77 -17.62
N LEU A 542 -6.98 1.70 -17.99
CA LEU A 542 -7.92 1.66 -19.11
C LEU A 542 -9.34 1.32 -18.61
N CYS A 543 -10.07 2.33 -18.19
CA CYS A 543 -11.49 2.25 -17.82
C CYS A 543 -12.13 3.63 -17.98
N PRO A 544 -13.27 3.78 -18.66
CA PRO A 544 -13.87 5.10 -18.84
C PRO A 544 -14.34 5.70 -17.51
N PHE A 545 -14.38 7.04 -17.45
CA PHE A 545 -15.11 7.77 -16.42
C PHE A 545 -16.60 7.75 -16.73
N GLU A 546 -17.46 7.80 -15.71
CA GLU A 546 -18.91 7.74 -15.88
C GLU A 546 -19.47 9.08 -16.38
N ILE A 547 -19.77 9.14 -17.66
CA ILE A 547 -20.19 10.38 -18.34
C ILE A 547 -21.53 10.94 -17.83
N SER A 548 -22.42 10.09 -17.31
CA SER A 548 -23.71 10.55 -16.76
C SER A 548 -23.58 11.31 -15.44
N CYS A 549 -22.40 11.24 -14.80
CA CYS A 549 -22.06 11.99 -13.59
C CYS A 549 -21.27 13.28 -13.89
N ILE A 550 -21.11 13.67 -15.16
CA ILE A 550 -20.31 14.85 -15.54
C ILE A 550 -21.21 16.01 -15.94
N ASP A 551 -21.06 17.15 -15.28
CA ASP A 551 -21.58 18.43 -15.77
C ASP A 551 -20.57 19.06 -16.74
N THR A 552 -20.83 18.91 -18.04
CA THR A 552 -19.95 19.40 -19.10
C THR A 552 -19.77 20.93 -19.11
N LYS A 553 -20.66 21.67 -18.45
CA LYS A 553 -20.55 23.14 -18.33
C LYS A 553 -19.46 23.55 -17.34
N MET A 554 -19.08 22.68 -16.42
CA MET A 554 -18.00 22.92 -15.47
C MET A 554 -16.61 22.67 -16.10
N LEU A 555 -16.53 21.95 -17.22
CA LEU A 555 -15.27 21.63 -17.89
C LEU A 555 -14.92 22.74 -18.93
N ASP A 556 -13.65 23.14 -18.92
CA ASP A 556 -13.11 23.95 -20.01
C ASP A 556 -12.77 23.09 -21.25
N GLU A 557 -12.43 23.73 -22.37
CA GLU A 557 -12.18 23.03 -23.64
C GLU A 557 -10.98 22.08 -23.59
N LYS A 558 -9.96 22.38 -22.80
CA LYS A 558 -8.78 21.49 -22.62
C LYS A 558 -9.12 20.28 -21.78
N GLU A 559 -9.93 20.46 -20.74
CA GLU A 559 -10.41 19.35 -19.91
C GLU A 559 -11.31 18.40 -20.70
N LYS A 560 -12.18 18.95 -21.56
CA LYS A 560 -13.01 18.19 -22.50
C LYS A 560 -12.15 17.42 -23.50
N GLU A 561 -11.18 18.07 -24.12
CA GLU A 561 -10.25 17.44 -25.06
C GLU A 561 -9.47 16.31 -24.41
N TRP A 562 -8.95 16.53 -23.20
CA TRP A 562 -8.25 15.50 -22.45
C TRP A 562 -9.14 14.27 -22.21
N LEU A 563 -10.36 14.48 -21.73
CA LEU A 563 -11.31 13.40 -21.43
C LEU A 563 -11.70 12.61 -22.69
N ASN A 564 -12.00 13.30 -23.80
CA ASN A 564 -12.32 12.65 -25.07
C ASN A 564 -11.14 11.84 -25.62
N ASN A 565 -9.91 12.36 -25.53
CA ASN A 565 -8.71 11.65 -25.95
C ASN A 565 -8.46 10.41 -25.09
N TYR A 566 -8.64 10.52 -23.76
CA TYR A 566 -8.54 9.39 -22.85
C TYR A 566 -9.60 8.31 -23.17
N HIS A 567 -10.87 8.68 -23.33
CA HIS A 567 -11.94 7.75 -23.68
C HIS A 567 -11.70 7.07 -25.03
N LYS A 568 -11.20 7.82 -26.02
CA LYS A 568 -10.81 7.27 -27.32
C LYS A 568 -9.72 6.21 -27.19
N GLU A 569 -8.65 6.49 -26.42
CA GLU A 569 -7.57 5.52 -26.18
C GLU A 569 -8.09 4.25 -25.47
N VAL A 570 -8.94 4.42 -24.44
CA VAL A 570 -9.59 3.31 -23.73
C VAL A 570 -10.38 2.44 -24.72
N PHE A 571 -11.19 3.04 -25.57
CA PHE A 571 -11.98 2.31 -26.57
C PHE A 571 -11.09 1.56 -27.57
N GLU A 572 -10.10 2.25 -28.16
CA GLU A 572 -9.21 1.66 -29.16
C GLU A 572 -8.41 0.46 -28.64
N LYS A 573 -8.02 0.49 -27.37
CA LYS A 573 -7.24 -0.60 -26.75
C LYS A 573 -8.10 -1.77 -26.29
N LEU A 574 -9.32 -1.52 -25.79
CA LEU A 574 -10.14 -2.56 -25.18
C LEU A 574 -11.15 -3.20 -26.15
N SER A 575 -11.71 -2.45 -27.09
CA SER A 575 -12.76 -2.98 -28.00
C SER A 575 -12.31 -4.22 -28.79
N PRO A 576 -11.03 -4.33 -29.27
CA PRO A 576 -10.59 -5.54 -29.99
C PRO A 576 -10.56 -6.81 -29.12
N LYS A 577 -10.50 -6.65 -27.79
CA LYS A 577 -10.45 -7.74 -26.81
C LYS A 577 -11.82 -8.17 -26.30
N LEU A 578 -12.88 -7.44 -26.63
CA LEU A 578 -14.25 -7.64 -26.18
C LEU A 578 -15.16 -8.28 -27.23
N GLY A 579 -14.63 -8.71 -28.38
CA GLY A 579 -15.45 -9.29 -29.46
C GLY A 579 -16.35 -10.46 -29.02
N ASP A 580 -15.85 -11.31 -28.13
CA ASP A 580 -16.61 -12.45 -27.59
C ASP A 580 -17.55 -12.04 -26.43
N TYR A 581 -17.58 -10.77 -26.06
CA TYR A 581 -18.36 -10.22 -24.92
C TYR A 581 -19.21 -9.03 -25.35
N PRO A 582 -20.25 -9.24 -26.19
CA PRO A 582 -20.98 -8.13 -26.82
C PRO A 582 -21.62 -7.14 -25.83
N LYS A 583 -22.07 -7.61 -24.66
CA LYS A 583 -22.62 -6.72 -23.63
C LYS A 583 -21.54 -5.77 -23.07
N ALA A 584 -20.33 -6.29 -22.82
CA ALA A 584 -19.21 -5.47 -22.35
C ALA A 584 -18.73 -4.49 -23.44
N LEU A 585 -18.76 -4.89 -24.70
CA LEU A 585 -18.43 -3.99 -25.83
C LEU A 585 -19.46 -2.86 -25.93
N VAL A 586 -20.74 -3.16 -25.88
CA VAL A 586 -21.83 -2.15 -25.91
C VAL A 586 -21.72 -1.21 -24.70
N TRP A 587 -21.42 -1.75 -23.51
CA TRP A 587 -21.16 -0.94 -22.32
C TRP A 587 -20.01 0.04 -22.54
N LEU A 588 -18.89 -0.44 -23.08
CA LEU A 588 -17.70 0.38 -23.38
C LEU A 588 -18.02 1.47 -24.41
N GLU A 589 -18.66 1.11 -25.54
CA GLU A 589 -19.05 2.07 -26.57
C GLU A 589 -19.92 3.21 -26.03
N LYS A 590 -20.87 2.89 -25.15
CA LYS A 590 -21.78 3.86 -24.53
C LYS A 590 -21.02 4.87 -23.67
N ARG A 591 -19.98 4.44 -22.93
CA ARG A 591 -19.21 5.27 -21.97
C ARG A 591 -18.04 6.01 -22.58
N THR A 592 -17.60 5.61 -23.76
CA THR A 592 -16.47 6.25 -24.44
C THR A 592 -16.89 7.19 -25.58
N LYS A 593 -18.18 7.42 -25.75
CA LYS A 593 -18.68 8.43 -26.71
C LYS A 593 -18.14 9.81 -26.34
N ALA A 594 -17.73 10.55 -27.36
CA ALA A 594 -17.37 11.96 -27.18
C ALA A 594 -18.56 12.74 -26.58
N ILE A 595 -18.27 13.57 -25.59
CA ILE A 595 -19.30 14.28 -24.81
C ILE A 595 -19.63 15.66 -25.38
N PHE A 596 -19.13 16.00 -26.57
CA PHE A 596 -19.44 17.21 -27.34
C PHE A 596 -19.27 17.00 -28.83
#